data_4390749ef67c981beb2ae0c17b797bdb
#
_entry.id   4390749ef67c981beb2ae0c17b797bdb
#
_cell.length_a   1.000
_cell.length_b   1.000
_cell.length_c   1.000
_cell.angle_alpha   90.00
_cell.angle_beta   90.00
_cell.angle_gamma   90.00
#
_symmetry.space_group_name_H-M   'P 1'
#
loop_
_entity.id
_entity.type
_entity.pdbx_description
1 polymer ?
#
loop_
_entity_poly.entity_id
_entity_poly.type
_entity_poly.pdbx_seq_one_letter_code
_entity_poly.pdbx_strand_id
1 'polypeptide(L)'
;MALFNTENTAHKTGDYPLFLGQQMGMYDSINKKYPKLFDLYKKQKEQDWSEDEVDLVQSISDFATCSKSTYDVMVQTLMWQWEADSVAAQSIICLFAPFITNSELYALMMKQAEIEVLHALTYSEIVRQCLQNAREIIEEVQNNQEVLNRSGVIVKYMRELEVLGAKYRLDPASIDKEDIRRGILRAMFALLSLEAIEFISSFACTFALAEQGIFVQVAQLVQKIMLDEILHTKNDLAIIEILLEDPVWLNSFNAIKHELKEILDEVRLKEYSWSHYIFSDGRAIIGLNEPLLKEWVDYNCSPIYDHFGFDRDFNPPSKDPLPFMQVWMNPALQQTANQEMSNTDYRVNTTVNDAEEEIWDF
;
A
#
# COMPACT_ATOMS: atom_id res chain seq x y z
N MET A 1 19.83 14.77 19.62
CA MET A 1 19.51 13.32 19.63
C MET A 1 20.75 12.56 19.14
N ALA A 2 21.21 11.56 19.86
CA ALA A 2 22.27 10.66 19.36
C ALA A 2 21.68 9.72 18.30
N LEU A 3 22.44 9.41 17.24
CA LEU A 3 22.00 8.43 16.22
C LEU A 3 21.84 7.03 16.79
N PHE A 4 22.51 6.75 17.90
CA PHE A 4 22.43 5.50 18.63
C PHE A 4 22.31 5.78 20.12
N ASN A 5 21.22 5.35 20.74
CA ASN A 5 20.97 5.58 22.14
C ASN A 5 21.58 4.46 22.98
N THR A 6 22.77 4.70 23.52
CA THR A 6 23.48 3.74 24.40
C THR A 6 22.80 3.56 25.76
N GLU A 7 21.89 4.45 26.14
CA GLU A 7 21.17 4.42 27.41
C GLU A 7 19.78 3.78 27.28
N ASN A 8 19.42 3.27 26.11
CA ASN A 8 18.17 2.57 25.93
C ASN A 8 18.10 1.34 26.85
N THR A 9 17.14 1.34 27.74
CA THR A 9 16.91 0.27 28.72
C THR A 9 15.70 -0.60 28.37
N ALA A 10 15.06 -0.38 27.23
CA ALA A 10 13.86 -1.08 26.84
C ALA A 10 14.04 -2.62 26.84
N HIS A 11 15.22 -3.11 26.42
CA HIS A 11 15.60 -4.52 26.51
C HIS A 11 15.62 -5.11 27.94
N LYS A 12 15.72 -4.25 28.98
CA LYS A 12 15.69 -4.68 30.39
C LYS A 12 14.27 -4.62 30.95
N THR A 13 13.44 -3.70 30.46
CA THR A 13 12.10 -3.42 31.02
C THR A 13 10.99 -4.09 30.20
N GLY A 14 11.27 -4.52 28.95
CA GLY A 14 10.26 -4.96 28.01
C GLY A 14 9.37 -3.82 27.49
N ASP A 15 9.75 -2.56 27.74
CA ASP A 15 8.98 -1.38 27.33
C ASP A 15 9.47 -0.88 25.96
N TYR A 16 8.87 -1.44 24.92
CA TYR A 16 9.14 -1.10 23.52
C TYR A 16 7.86 -0.59 22.81
N PRO A 17 7.31 0.58 23.18
CA PRO A 17 6.14 1.09 22.45
C PRO A 17 6.50 1.35 21.00
N LEU A 18 5.54 1.20 20.09
CA LEU A 18 5.75 1.43 18.67
C LEU A 18 6.24 2.85 18.42
N PHE A 19 5.59 3.83 19.05
CA PHE A 19 5.85 5.25 18.90
C PHE A 19 6.03 5.93 20.27
N LEU A 20 6.74 7.06 20.30
CA LEU A 20 6.84 8.00 21.41
C LEU A 20 7.43 7.44 22.71
N GLY A 21 8.10 6.30 22.63
CA GLY A 21 8.86 5.71 23.71
C GLY A 21 10.29 6.26 23.81
N GLN A 22 11.18 5.45 24.35
CA GLN A 22 12.61 5.76 24.42
C GLN A 22 13.23 5.62 23.01
N GLN A 23 14.06 6.57 22.61
CA GLN A 23 14.76 6.49 21.32
C GLN A 23 15.47 5.13 21.15
N MET A 24 15.37 4.55 19.96
CA MET A 24 15.93 3.23 19.65
C MET A 24 17.43 3.16 19.93
N GLY A 25 17.84 2.00 20.42
CA GLY A 25 19.24 1.59 20.47
C GLY A 25 19.58 0.66 19.30
N MET A 26 19.89 -0.61 19.61
CA MET A 26 20.20 -1.62 18.60
C MET A 26 18.93 -2.18 17.95
N TYR A 27 19.04 -2.55 16.68
CA TYR A 27 18.09 -3.48 16.07
C TYR A 27 18.30 -4.87 16.67
N ASP A 28 17.25 -5.48 17.17
CA ASP A 28 17.32 -6.63 18.04
C ASP A 28 16.26 -7.67 17.64
N SER A 29 16.71 -8.87 17.36
CA SER A 29 15.84 -10.02 17.11
C SER A 29 15.63 -10.91 18.33
N ILE A 30 16.26 -10.59 19.47
CA ILE A 30 16.21 -11.35 20.71
C ILE A 30 14.98 -10.94 21.53
N ASN A 31 14.80 -9.64 21.74
CA ASN A 31 13.76 -9.07 22.60
C ASN A 31 12.60 -8.51 21.76
N LYS A 32 11.87 -9.37 21.08
CA LYS A 32 10.72 -8.98 20.23
C LYS A 32 9.48 -8.77 21.10
N LYS A 33 9.01 -7.53 21.17
CA LYS A 33 7.72 -7.22 21.83
C LYS A 33 6.54 -7.50 20.91
N TYR A 34 6.70 -7.29 19.61
CA TYR A 34 5.66 -7.43 18.60
C TYR A 34 6.07 -8.44 17.51
N PRO A 35 6.12 -9.75 17.83
CA PRO A 35 6.55 -10.78 16.87
C PRO A 35 5.76 -10.74 15.56
N LYS A 36 4.45 -10.39 15.62
CA LYS A 36 3.57 -10.24 14.45
C LYS A 36 4.16 -9.27 13.42
N LEU A 37 4.71 -8.11 13.85
CA LEU A 37 5.32 -7.13 12.93
C LEU A 37 6.61 -7.67 12.30
N PHE A 38 7.41 -8.39 13.07
CA PHE A 38 8.63 -9.01 12.55
C PHE A 38 8.32 -10.13 11.55
N ASP A 39 7.26 -10.90 11.77
CA ASP A 39 6.83 -11.95 10.85
C ASP A 39 6.27 -11.34 9.55
N LEU A 40 5.54 -10.22 9.63
CA LEU A 40 5.11 -9.45 8.46
C LEU A 40 6.31 -8.89 7.68
N TYR A 41 7.33 -8.35 8.37
CA TYR A 41 8.58 -7.94 7.73
C TYR A 41 9.25 -9.08 6.96
N LYS A 42 9.30 -10.30 7.55
CA LYS A 42 9.86 -11.47 6.85
C LYS A 42 9.02 -11.85 5.64
N LYS A 43 7.69 -11.80 5.73
CA LYS A 43 6.80 -12.08 4.60
C LYS A 43 7.01 -11.11 3.44
N GLN A 44 7.18 -9.82 3.70
CA GLN A 44 7.52 -8.86 2.65
C GLN A 44 8.84 -9.25 1.94
N LYS A 45 9.85 -9.72 2.69
CA LYS A 45 11.11 -10.20 2.09
C LYS A 45 10.95 -11.50 1.29
N GLU A 46 10.04 -12.36 1.69
CA GLU A 46 9.74 -13.61 0.98
C GLU A 46 9.03 -13.36 -0.36
N GLN A 47 8.36 -12.21 -0.50
CA GLN A 47 7.67 -11.78 -1.73
C GLN A 47 8.55 -10.92 -2.65
N ASP A 48 9.83 -10.73 -2.35
CA ASP A 48 10.74 -9.93 -3.19
C ASP A 48 10.72 -10.39 -4.65
N TRP A 49 10.63 -9.42 -5.55
CA TRP A 49 10.60 -9.60 -7.00
C TRP A 49 11.32 -8.43 -7.70
N SER A 50 11.42 -8.47 -9.03
CA SER A 50 12.03 -7.42 -9.84
C SER A 50 11.13 -7.00 -10.98
N GLU A 51 11.15 -5.71 -11.34
CA GLU A 51 10.43 -5.12 -12.47
C GLU A 51 10.77 -5.77 -13.83
N ASP A 52 11.88 -6.47 -13.91
CA ASP A 52 12.37 -7.15 -15.12
C ASP A 52 11.87 -8.60 -15.25
N GLU A 53 11.06 -9.12 -14.32
CA GLU A 53 10.63 -10.52 -14.34
C GLU A 53 9.60 -10.86 -15.43
N VAL A 54 8.97 -9.87 -16.03
CA VAL A 54 7.96 -10.05 -17.07
C VAL A 54 8.39 -9.36 -18.36
N ASP A 55 8.43 -10.12 -19.45
CA ASP A 55 8.67 -9.57 -20.79
C ASP A 55 7.42 -8.85 -21.31
N LEU A 56 7.54 -7.57 -21.68
CA LEU A 56 6.44 -6.71 -22.12
C LEU A 56 6.20 -6.68 -23.63
N VAL A 57 6.85 -7.53 -24.41
CA VAL A 57 6.81 -7.49 -25.89
C VAL A 57 5.38 -7.53 -26.45
N GLN A 58 4.49 -8.36 -25.91
CA GLN A 58 3.10 -8.40 -26.36
C GLN A 58 2.36 -7.11 -25.95
N SER A 59 2.58 -6.63 -24.73
CA SER A 59 1.95 -5.40 -24.25
C SER A 59 2.37 -4.16 -25.07
N ILE A 60 3.60 -4.11 -25.59
CA ILE A 60 4.03 -3.07 -26.55
C ILE A 60 3.13 -3.10 -27.80
N SER A 61 2.86 -4.29 -28.33
CA SER A 61 1.95 -4.47 -29.47
C SER A 61 0.52 -4.08 -29.11
N ASP A 62 0.05 -4.42 -27.92
CA ASP A 62 -1.29 -4.11 -27.43
C ASP A 62 -1.49 -2.59 -27.35
N PHE A 63 -0.55 -1.83 -26.78
CA PHE A 63 -0.60 -0.36 -26.75
C PHE A 63 -0.60 0.27 -28.15
N ALA A 64 0.11 -0.33 -29.10
CA ALA A 64 0.17 0.18 -30.47
C ALA A 64 -1.11 -0.10 -31.28
N THR A 65 -1.90 -1.10 -30.93
CA THR A 65 -3.00 -1.61 -31.77
C THR A 65 -4.37 -1.54 -31.11
N CYS A 66 -4.48 -1.35 -29.81
CA CYS A 66 -5.75 -1.29 -29.11
C CYS A 66 -6.58 -0.07 -29.50
N SER A 67 -7.86 -0.07 -29.13
CA SER A 67 -8.72 1.10 -29.33
C SER A 67 -8.26 2.29 -28.48
N LYS A 68 -8.56 3.52 -28.93
CA LYS A 68 -8.28 4.72 -28.14
C LYS A 68 -8.89 4.64 -26.74
N SER A 69 -10.11 4.14 -26.62
CA SER A 69 -10.78 3.94 -25.31
C SER A 69 -9.99 3.03 -24.39
N THR A 70 -9.54 1.90 -24.89
CA THR A 70 -8.73 0.92 -24.14
C THR A 70 -7.38 1.50 -23.73
N TYR A 71 -6.72 2.21 -24.65
CA TYR A 71 -5.47 2.91 -24.40
C TYR A 71 -5.63 3.96 -23.29
N ASP A 72 -6.64 4.83 -23.41
CA ASP A 72 -6.87 5.90 -22.44
C ASP A 72 -7.14 5.34 -21.03
N VAL A 73 -7.96 4.30 -20.90
CA VAL A 73 -8.21 3.67 -19.59
C VAL A 73 -6.92 3.13 -18.98
N MET A 74 -6.14 2.37 -19.74
CA MET A 74 -4.89 1.79 -19.20
C MET A 74 -3.90 2.89 -18.81
N VAL A 75 -3.69 3.89 -19.65
CA VAL A 75 -2.75 4.98 -19.39
C VAL A 75 -3.18 5.79 -18.16
N GLN A 76 -4.47 6.17 -18.05
CA GLN A 76 -4.99 6.91 -16.88
C GLN A 76 -4.83 6.10 -15.58
N THR A 77 -5.05 4.78 -15.64
CA THR A 77 -4.88 3.89 -14.50
C THR A 77 -3.41 3.81 -14.07
N LEU A 78 -2.49 3.58 -15.01
CA LEU A 78 -1.04 3.52 -14.74
C LEU A 78 -0.50 4.86 -14.23
N MET A 79 -0.97 5.99 -14.77
CA MET A 79 -0.55 7.33 -14.33
C MET A 79 -0.86 7.55 -12.85
N TRP A 80 -2.08 7.21 -12.41
CA TRP A 80 -2.43 7.37 -11.02
C TRP A 80 -1.66 6.40 -10.11
N GLN A 81 -1.54 5.15 -10.49
CA GLN A 81 -0.78 4.15 -9.72
C GLN A 81 0.68 4.59 -9.52
N TRP A 82 1.31 5.08 -10.58
CA TRP A 82 2.69 5.59 -10.52
C TRP A 82 2.83 6.80 -9.59
N GLU A 83 1.88 7.74 -9.64
CA GLU A 83 1.88 8.91 -8.76
C GLU A 83 1.69 8.49 -7.30
N ALA A 84 0.71 7.62 -7.02
CA ALA A 84 0.36 7.18 -5.67
C ALA A 84 1.51 6.44 -4.99
N ASP A 85 2.16 5.49 -5.67
CA ASP A 85 3.33 4.77 -5.14
C ASP A 85 4.53 5.70 -4.96
N SER A 86 4.68 6.70 -5.82
CA SER A 86 5.72 7.72 -5.64
C SER A 86 5.49 8.56 -4.39
N VAL A 87 4.24 8.83 -4.02
CA VAL A 87 3.86 9.50 -2.77
C VAL A 87 4.09 8.57 -1.58
N ALA A 88 3.66 7.30 -1.64
CA ALA A 88 3.83 6.30 -0.60
C ALA A 88 5.31 6.08 -0.29
N ALA A 89 6.15 5.82 -1.30
CA ALA A 89 7.59 5.62 -1.18
C ALA A 89 8.31 6.76 -0.45
N GLN A 90 7.91 8.00 -0.72
CA GLN A 90 8.50 9.19 -0.08
C GLN A 90 7.95 9.46 1.32
N SER A 91 6.77 8.94 1.65
CA SER A 91 6.05 9.28 2.87
C SER A 91 6.27 8.26 3.99
N ILE A 92 6.15 6.97 3.73
CA ILE A 92 6.00 5.93 4.75
C ILE A 92 7.07 6.04 5.84
N ILE A 93 8.32 5.72 5.55
CA ILE A 93 9.33 5.73 6.60
C ILE A 93 9.78 7.15 6.96
N CYS A 94 9.87 8.05 5.99
CA CYS A 94 10.41 9.39 6.21
C CYS A 94 9.59 10.20 7.22
N LEU A 95 8.27 10.08 7.18
CA LEU A 95 7.36 10.86 7.99
C LEU A 95 7.05 10.22 9.35
N PHE A 96 7.02 8.89 9.42
CA PHE A 96 6.81 8.19 10.69
C PHE A 96 8.10 8.03 11.51
N ALA A 97 9.28 7.98 10.88
CA ALA A 97 10.56 7.78 11.56
C ALA A 97 10.86 8.71 12.74
N PRO A 98 10.44 9.99 12.76
CA PRO A 98 10.64 10.85 13.93
C PRO A 98 10.04 10.30 15.21
N PHE A 99 8.98 9.52 15.11
CA PHE A 99 8.16 9.06 16.23
C PHE A 99 8.37 7.59 16.58
N ILE A 100 8.93 6.79 15.66
CA ILE A 100 9.14 5.36 15.85
C ILE A 100 10.19 5.11 16.93
N THR A 101 9.86 4.24 17.89
CA THR A 101 10.75 3.86 18.99
C THR A 101 10.90 2.35 19.15
N ASN A 102 10.34 1.59 18.22
CA ASN A 102 10.41 0.12 18.16
C ASN A 102 11.10 -0.34 16.86
N SER A 103 12.07 -1.23 16.98
CA SER A 103 12.88 -1.70 15.85
C SER A 103 12.13 -2.64 14.90
N GLU A 104 11.14 -3.38 15.40
CA GLU A 104 10.31 -4.28 14.58
C GLU A 104 9.41 -3.46 13.64
N LEU A 105 8.78 -2.40 14.17
CA LEU A 105 8.02 -1.45 13.37
C LEU A 105 8.89 -0.73 12.34
N TYR A 106 10.07 -0.26 12.78
CA TYR A 106 10.97 0.45 11.87
C TYR A 106 11.41 -0.44 10.70
N ALA A 107 11.76 -1.71 10.96
CA ALA A 107 12.15 -2.65 9.93
C ALA A 107 10.99 -2.94 8.96
N LEU A 108 9.77 -3.12 9.48
CA LEU A 108 8.56 -3.36 8.71
C LEU A 108 8.30 -2.19 7.73
N MET A 109 8.24 -0.97 8.23
CA MET A 109 7.94 0.22 7.43
C MET A 109 9.08 0.59 6.45
N MET A 110 10.34 0.31 6.82
CA MET A 110 11.46 0.46 5.88
C MET A 110 11.34 -0.48 4.68
N LYS A 111 10.95 -1.74 4.95
CA LYS A 111 10.77 -2.72 3.86
C LYS A 111 9.57 -2.36 3.00
N GLN A 112 8.46 -1.91 3.60
CA GLN A 112 7.31 -1.41 2.85
C GLN A 112 7.70 -0.24 1.94
N ALA A 113 8.38 0.77 2.45
CA ALA A 113 8.82 1.91 1.65
C ALA A 113 9.78 1.52 0.50
N GLU A 114 10.59 0.50 0.67
CA GLU A 114 11.46 -0.02 -0.40
C GLU A 114 10.63 -0.73 -1.48
N ILE A 115 9.59 -1.47 -1.10
CA ILE A 115 8.66 -2.11 -2.03
C ILE A 115 7.88 -1.04 -2.82
N GLU A 116 7.44 0.06 -2.20
CA GLU A 116 6.80 1.17 -2.93
C GLU A 116 7.71 1.81 -3.98
N VAL A 117 9.02 1.87 -3.71
CA VAL A 117 10.00 2.30 -4.73
C VAL A 117 10.02 1.32 -5.91
N LEU A 118 9.98 0.01 -5.65
CA LEU A 118 9.91 -1.01 -6.70
C LEU A 118 8.62 -0.87 -7.53
N HIS A 119 7.47 -0.63 -6.89
CA HIS A 119 6.20 -0.41 -7.56
C HIS A 119 6.26 0.81 -8.49
N ALA A 120 6.69 1.95 -7.97
CA ALA A 120 6.82 3.18 -8.77
C ALA A 120 7.78 3.00 -9.96
N LEU A 121 8.90 2.31 -9.78
CA LEU A 121 9.83 1.98 -10.85
C LEU A 121 9.21 1.02 -11.88
N THR A 122 8.41 0.07 -11.44
CA THR A 122 7.70 -0.86 -12.33
C THR A 122 6.74 -0.13 -13.27
N TYR A 123 5.92 0.80 -12.75
CA TYR A 123 5.06 1.63 -13.62
C TYR A 123 5.88 2.49 -14.59
N SER A 124 6.97 3.07 -14.10
CA SER A 124 7.89 3.83 -14.93
C SER A 124 8.46 2.99 -16.07
N GLU A 125 8.82 1.74 -15.77
CA GLU A 125 9.39 0.80 -16.73
C GLU A 125 8.35 0.35 -17.77
N ILE A 126 7.10 0.07 -17.34
CA ILE A 126 5.98 -0.20 -18.25
C ILE A 126 5.79 0.98 -19.22
N VAL A 127 5.74 2.20 -18.72
CA VAL A 127 5.59 3.41 -19.55
C VAL A 127 6.77 3.57 -20.50
N ARG A 128 8.00 3.39 -20.02
CA ARG A 128 9.23 3.51 -20.80
C ARG A 128 9.30 2.51 -21.95
N GLN A 129 8.89 1.26 -21.72
CA GLN A 129 8.99 0.19 -22.72
C GLN A 129 7.81 0.20 -23.69
N CYS A 130 6.60 0.45 -23.19
CA CYS A 130 5.38 0.25 -23.96
C CYS A 130 4.89 1.50 -24.69
N LEU A 131 5.24 2.70 -24.23
CA LEU A 131 4.71 3.94 -24.79
C LEU A 131 5.79 4.72 -25.58
N GLN A 132 5.41 5.22 -26.76
CA GLN A 132 6.34 5.95 -27.61
C GLN A 132 6.80 7.29 -27.03
N ASN A 133 5.94 7.96 -26.24
CA ASN A 133 6.13 9.30 -25.71
C ASN A 133 6.17 9.30 -24.17
N ALA A 134 7.00 8.45 -23.56
CA ALA A 134 7.08 8.29 -22.11
C ALA A 134 7.28 9.63 -21.35
N ARG A 135 8.00 10.61 -21.93
CA ARG A 135 8.18 11.93 -21.30
C ARG A 135 6.90 12.76 -21.26
N GLU A 136 6.08 12.69 -22.30
CA GLU A 136 4.79 13.39 -22.34
C GLU A 136 3.83 12.82 -21.29
N ILE A 137 3.90 11.51 -21.03
CA ILE A 137 3.12 10.88 -19.97
C ILE A 137 3.53 11.42 -18.59
N ILE A 138 4.82 11.60 -18.32
CA ILE A 138 5.28 12.20 -17.05
C ILE A 138 4.73 13.62 -16.89
N GLU A 139 4.76 14.44 -17.95
CA GLU A 139 4.20 15.79 -17.93
C GLU A 139 2.68 15.76 -17.72
N GLU A 140 1.99 14.78 -18.31
CA GLU A 140 0.55 14.59 -18.15
C GLU A 140 0.18 14.18 -16.71
N VAL A 141 0.89 13.23 -16.09
CA VAL A 141 0.72 12.86 -14.67
C VAL A 141 0.78 14.09 -13.76
N GLN A 142 1.80 14.92 -13.96
CA GLN A 142 2.03 16.12 -13.13
C GLN A 142 0.94 17.19 -13.29
N ASN A 143 0.20 17.19 -14.39
CA ASN A 143 -0.81 18.19 -14.72
C ASN A 143 -2.24 17.66 -14.68
N ASN A 144 -2.45 16.35 -14.54
CA ASN A 144 -3.77 15.76 -14.50
C ASN A 144 -4.44 15.97 -13.13
N GLN A 145 -5.40 16.88 -13.08
CA GLN A 145 -6.08 17.24 -11.83
C GLN A 145 -6.88 16.07 -11.25
N GLU A 146 -7.41 15.16 -12.06
CA GLU A 146 -8.15 14.00 -11.58
C GLU A 146 -7.23 13.01 -10.86
N VAL A 147 -6.03 12.78 -11.40
CA VAL A 147 -4.97 11.99 -10.75
C VAL A 147 -4.58 12.64 -9.42
N LEU A 148 -4.19 13.91 -9.43
CA LEU A 148 -3.74 14.63 -8.21
C LEU A 148 -4.85 14.76 -7.15
N ASN A 149 -6.09 14.95 -7.56
CA ASN A 149 -7.22 15.04 -6.64
C ASN A 149 -7.51 13.70 -5.95
N ARG A 150 -7.31 12.58 -6.63
CA ARG A 150 -7.52 11.24 -6.08
C ARG A 150 -6.59 11.00 -4.89
N SER A 151 -5.30 11.26 -5.03
CA SER A 151 -4.30 11.12 -3.97
C SER A 151 -4.36 12.23 -2.89
N GLY A 152 -5.28 13.18 -3.01
CA GLY A 152 -5.33 14.36 -2.15
C GLY A 152 -5.53 14.06 -0.65
N VAL A 153 -6.17 12.94 -0.31
CA VAL A 153 -6.42 12.54 1.07
C VAL A 153 -5.12 12.09 1.74
N ILE A 154 -4.39 11.16 1.13
CA ILE A 154 -3.11 10.70 1.68
C ILE A 154 -2.11 11.85 1.77
N VAL A 155 -1.97 12.66 0.73
CA VAL A 155 -1.07 13.82 0.71
C VAL A 155 -1.37 14.80 1.85
N LYS A 156 -2.65 15.07 2.13
CA LYS A 156 -3.07 15.96 3.23
C LYS A 156 -2.55 15.47 4.58
N TYR A 157 -2.82 14.21 4.94
CA TYR A 157 -2.49 13.70 6.27
C TYR A 157 -1.01 13.36 6.42
N MET A 158 -0.33 12.96 5.34
CA MET A 158 1.12 12.81 5.35
C MET A 158 1.82 14.17 5.56
N ARG A 159 1.33 15.25 4.94
CA ARG A 159 1.87 16.60 5.16
C ARG A 159 1.62 17.12 6.58
N GLU A 160 0.47 16.81 7.18
CA GLU A 160 0.25 17.12 8.61
C GLU A 160 1.28 16.40 9.49
N LEU A 161 1.53 15.12 9.22
CA LEU A 161 2.52 14.33 9.96
C LEU A 161 3.95 14.85 9.76
N GLU A 162 4.30 15.29 8.55
CA GLU A 162 5.58 15.92 8.23
C GLU A 162 5.83 17.17 9.13
N VAL A 163 4.85 18.04 9.23
CA VAL A 163 4.93 19.25 10.06
C VAL A 163 5.11 18.89 11.53
N LEU A 164 4.37 17.91 12.05
CA LEU A 164 4.52 17.41 13.41
C LEU A 164 5.91 16.81 13.64
N GLY A 165 6.40 15.99 12.69
CA GLY A 165 7.72 15.38 12.76
C GLY A 165 8.86 16.39 12.75
N ALA A 166 8.76 17.42 11.92
CA ALA A 166 9.74 18.51 11.89
C ALA A 166 9.81 19.26 13.23
N LYS A 167 8.67 19.63 13.80
CA LYS A 167 8.60 20.28 15.11
C LYS A 167 9.13 19.37 16.22
N TYR A 168 8.72 18.11 16.24
CA TYR A 168 9.15 17.13 17.24
C TYR A 168 10.66 16.89 17.22
N ARG A 169 11.29 16.88 16.04
CA ARG A 169 12.76 16.77 15.92
C ARG A 169 13.49 18.00 16.44
N LEU A 170 12.93 19.19 16.25
CA LEU A 170 13.54 20.45 16.72
C LEU A 170 13.41 20.61 18.24
N ASP A 171 12.23 20.43 18.77
CA ASP A 171 11.94 20.54 20.20
C ASP A 171 10.80 19.60 20.59
N PRO A 172 11.11 18.36 21.06
CA PRO A 172 10.10 17.40 21.49
C PRO A 172 9.18 17.89 22.62
N ALA A 173 9.63 18.86 23.42
CA ALA A 173 8.84 19.41 24.52
C ALA A 173 7.81 20.46 24.07
N SER A 174 7.94 20.99 22.86
CA SER A 174 7.06 22.03 22.31
C SER A 174 5.73 21.52 21.79
N ILE A 175 5.55 20.20 21.68
CA ILE A 175 4.33 19.60 21.10
C ILE A 175 3.71 18.63 22.11
N ASP A 176 2.39 18.72 22.26
CA ASP A 176 1.64 17.73 23.02
C ASP A 176 1.74 16.35 22.35
N LYS A 177 2.07 15.35 23.14
CA LYS A 177 2.10 13.95 22.67
C LYS A 177 0.73 13.47 22.18
N GLU A 178 -0.35 14.08 22.67
CA GLU A 178 -1.71 13.77 22.19
C GLU A 178 -1.91 14.23 20.74
N ASP A 179 -1.43 15.42 20.39
CA ASP A 179 -1.48 15.92 19.00
C ASP A 179 -0.68 15.01 18.05
N ILE A 180 0.47 14.51 18.54
CA ILE A 180 1.27 13.56 17.76
C ILE A 180 0.53 12.25 17.57
N ARG A 181 -0.07 11.66 18.63
CA ARG A 181 -0.84 10.42 18.52
C ARG A 181 -1.99 10.53 17.52
N ARG A 182 -2.75 11.64 17.59
CA ARG A 182 -3.83 11.91 16.64
C ARG A 182 -3.32 12.07 15.20
N GLY A 183 -2.20 12.76 15.03
CA GLY A 183 -1.54 12.89 13.72
C GLY A 183 -1.10 11.55 13.14
N ILE A 184 -0.48 10.69 13.95
CA ILE A 184 -0.09 9.34 13.56
C ILE A 184 -1.33 8.51 13.18
N LEU A 185 -2.40 8.53 13.98
CA LEU A 185 -3.63 7.78 13.68
C LEU A 185 -4.25 8.24 12.37
N ARG A 186 -4.35 9.56 12.11
CA ARG A 186 -4.87 10.07 10.83
C ARG A 186 -4.02 9.62 9.64
N ALA A 187 -2.70 9.70 9.76
CA ALA A 187 -1.79 9.26 8.71
C ALA A 187 -1.87 7.75 8.46
N MET A 188 -1.98 6.93 9.53
CA MET A 188 -2.15 5.48 9.40
C MET A 188 -3.49 5.11 8.74
N PHE A 189 -4.58 5.82 9.04
CA PHE A 189 -5.87 5.60 8.38
C PHE A 189 -5.87 6.05 6.92
N ALA A 190 -5.16 7.13 6.60
CA ALA A 190 -4.97 7.56 5.22
C ALA A 190 -4.13 6.54 4.43
N LEU A 191 -3.06 5.99 5.03
CA LEU A 191 -2.25 4.94 4.41
C LEU A 191 -3.07 3.66 4.21
N LEU A 192 -3.74 3.17 5.25
CA LEU A 192 -4.64 2.01 5.16
C LEU A 192 -5.69 2.18 4.06
N SER A 193 -6.24 3.37 3.87
CA SER A 193 -7.23 3.61 2.81
C SER A 193 -6.62 3.61 1.42
N LEU A 194 -5.39 4.06 1.25
CA LEU A 194 -4.63 3.96 0.01
C LEU A 194 -4.47 2.49 -0.39
N GLU A 195 -3.90 1.68 0.51
CA GLU A 195 -3.58 0.26 0.27
C GLU A 195 -4.82 -0.61 0.07
N ALA A 196 -5.80 -0.48 0.95
CA ALA A 196 -6.96 -1.37 0.98
C ALA A 196 -8.12 -0.96 0.06
N ILE A 197 -8.19 0.31 -0.37
CA ILE A 197 -9.35 0.82 -1.13
C ILE A 197 -8.91 1.37 -2.49
N GLU A 198 -8.01 2.37 -2.51
CA GLU A 198 -7.68 3.09 -3.74
C GLU A 198 -6.92 2.19 -4.73
N PHE A 199 -5.88 1.48 -4.28
CA PHE A 199 -5.14 0.54 -5.14
C PHE A 199 -6.01 -0.62 -5.61
N ILE A 200 -6.73 -1.28 -4.71
CA ILE A 200 -7.59 -2.42 -5.05
C ILE A 200 -8.66 -2.03 -6.08
N SER A 201 -9.20 -0.81 -5.99
CA SER A 201 -10.15 -0.28 -6.97
C SER A 201 -9.48 -0.02 -8.33
N SER A 202 -8.25 0.47 -8.32
CA SER A 202 -7.49 0.76 -9.53
C SER A 202 -7.11 -0.51 -10.30
N PHE A 203 -6.66 -1.54 -9.60
CA PHE A 203 -6.28 -2.83 -10.20
C PHE A 203 -7.41 -3.48 -10.98
N ALA A 204 -8.68 -3.26 -10.57
CA ALA A 204 -9.84 -3.81 -11.26
C ALA A 204 -9.90 -3.39 -12.75
N CYS A 205 -9.47 -2.17 -13.09
CA CYS A 205 -9.43 -1.71 -14.49
C CYS A 205 -8.38 -2.48 -15.30
N THR A 206 -7.18 -2.64 -14.75
CA THR A 206 -6.08 -3.39 -15.39
C THR A 206 -6.48 -4.85 -15.63
N PHE A 207 -7.02 -5.51 -14.60
CA PHE A 207 -7.37 -6.93 -14.72
C PHE A 207 -8.61 -7.15 -15.59
N ALA A 208 -9.58 -6.24 -15.61
CA ALA A 208 -10.71 -6.34 -16.54
C ALA A 208 -10.26 -6.26 -18.02
N LEU A 209 -9.21 -5.52 -18.33
CA LEU A 209 -8.60 -5.52 -19.67
C LEU A 209 -7.83 -6.81 -19.95
N ALA A 210 -7.12 -7.33 -18.96
CA ALA A 210 -6.40 -8.61 -19.07
C ALA A 210 -7.34 -9.81 -19.28
N GLU A 211 -8.54 -9.81 -18.69
CA GLU A 211 -9.58 -10.81 -18.94
C GLU A 211 -10.05 -10.81 -20.41
N GLN A 212 -9.81 -9.74 -21.16
CA GLN A 212 -10.05 -9.65 -22.60
C GLN A 212 -8.82 -10.08 -23.43
N GLY A 213 -7.74 -10.54 -22.78
CA GLY A 213 -6.48 -10.90 -23.45
C GLY A 213 -5.63 -9.72 -23.91
N ILE A 214 -5.86 -8.53 -23.36
CA ILE A 214 -5.12 -7.30 -23.69
C ILE A 214 -4.32 -6.86 -22.46
N PHE A 215 -3.05 -6.46 -22.65
CA PHE A 215 -2.14 -6.04 -21.59
C PHE A 215 -1.88 -7.10 -20.51
N VAL A 216 -1.93 -8.37 -20.87
CA VAL A 216 -1.76 -9.48 -19.93
C VAL A 216 -0.43 -9.41 -19.19
N GLN A 217 0.66 -9.02 -19.85
CA GLN A 217 1.98 -8.89 -19.23
C GLN A 217 2.06 -7.70 -18.27
N VAL A 218 1.43 -6.57 -18.60
CA VAL A 218 1.24 -5.47 -17.65
C VAL A 218 0.45 -5.95 -16.42
N ALA A 219 -0.63 -6.70 -16.64
CA ALA A 219 -1.43 -7.23 -15.55
C ALA A 219 -0.65 -8.24 -14.68
N GLN A 220 0.30 -9.00 -15.23
CA GLN A 220 1.18 -9.88 -14.45
C GLN A 220 2.10 -9.10 -13.50
N LEU A 221 2.66 -7.95 -13.93
CA LEU A 221 3.42 -7.06 -13.04
C LEU A 221 2.51 -6.43 -12.00
N VAL A 222 1.36 -5.89 -12.43
CA VAL A 222 0.36 -5.29 -11.52
C VAL A 222 -0.20 -6.30 -10.52
N GLN A 223 -0.25 -7.60 -10.86
CA GLN A 223 -0.61 -8.66 -9.91
C GLN A 223 0.41 -8.78 -8.77
N LYS A 224 1.71 -8.70 -9.07
CA LYS A 224 2.76 -8.73 -8.04
C LYS A 224 2.60 -7.54 -7.09
N ILE A 225 2.41 -6.34 -7.65
CA ILE A 225 2.12 -5.12 -6.88
C ILE A 225 0.89 -5.34 -6.00
N MET A 226 -0.23 -5.78 -6.56
CA MET A 226 -1.46 -6.01 -5.78
C MET A 226 -1.27 -7.00 -4.62
N LEU A 227 -0.45 -8.04 -4.78
CA LEU A 227 -0.17 -8.99 -3.70
C LEU A 227 0.64 -8.34 -2.57
N ASP A 228 1.50 -7.40 -2.90
CA ASP A 228 2.22 -6.59 -1.92
C ASP A 228 1.27 -5.63 -1.21
N GLU A 229 0.33 -4.95 -1.91
CA GLU A 229 -0.66 -4.06 -1.30
C GLU A 229 -1.62 -4.79 -0.35
N ILE A 230 -1.97 -6.03 -0.68
CA ILE A 230 -2.71 -6.90 0.26
C ILE A 230 -1.90 -7.17 1.53
N LEU A 231 -0.58 -7.29 1.43
CA LEU A 231 0.30 -7.46 2.59
C LEU A 231 0.51 -6.13 3.34
N HIS A 232 0.63 -5.00 2.64
CA HIS A 232 0.69 -3.65 3.21
C HIS A 232 -0.57 -3.33 4.02
N THR A 233 -1.75 -3.64 3.49
CA THR A 233 -3.02 -3.57 4.25
C THR A 233 -2.95 -4.34 5.57
N LYS A 234 -2.36 -5.55 5.58
CA LYS A 234 -2.18 -6.35 6.81
C LYS A 234 -1.17 -5.72 7.76
N ASN A 235 -0.13 -5.07 7.25
CA ASN A 235 0.84 -4.34 8.05
C ASN A 235 0.15 -3.18 8.77
N ASP A 236 -0.60 -2.37 8.05
CA ASP A 236 -1.27 -1.20 8.59
C ASP A 236 -2.32 -1.57 9.64
N LEU A 237 -3.15 -2.58 9.35
CA LEU A 237 -4.10 -3.12 10.32
C LEU A 237 -3.39 -3.63 11.58
N ALA A 238 -2.29 -4.38 11.44
CA ALA A 238 -1.53 -4.89 12.58
C ALA A 238 -0.93 -3.77 13.44
N ILE A 239 -0.42 -2.70 12.82
CA ILE A 239 0.10 -1.53 13.53
C ILE A 239 -1.03 -0.84 14.31
N ILE A 240 -2.16 -0.57 13.66
CA ILE A 240 -3.31 0.11 14.30
C ILE A 240 -3.86 -0.76 15.44
N GLU A 241 -4.05 -2.08 15.23
CA GLU A 241 -4.52 -3.02 16.27
C GLU A 241 -3.62 -2.98 17.51
N ILE A 242 -2.30 -3.05 17.32
CA ILE A 242 -1.34 -2.99 18.44
C ILE A 242 -1.42 -1.64 19.17
N LEU A 243 -1.60 -0.54 18.45
CA LEU A 243 -1.80 0.76 19.07
C LEU A 243 -3.06 0.79 19.93
N LEU A 244 -4.16 0.21 19.45
CA LEU A 244 -5.44 0.21 20.15
C LEU A 244 -5.48 -0.73 21.37
N GLU A 245 -4.52 -1.63 21.55
CA GLU A 245 -4.32 -2.38 22.79
C GLU A 245 -3.82 -1.50 23.95
N ASP A 246 -3.15 -0.37 23.66
CA ASP A 246 -2.72 0.59 24.67
C ASP A 246 -3.88 1.57 25.00
N PRO A 247 -4.32 1.67 26.27
CA PRO A 247 -5.40 2.57 26.67
C PRO A 247 -5.17 4.04 26.31
N VAL A 248 -3.92 4.50 26.23
CA VAL A 248 -3.61 5.89 25.85
C VAL A 248 -3.91 6.13 24.39
N TRP A 249 -3.52 5.21 23.52
CA TRP A 249 -3.81 5.25 22.09
C TRP A 249 -5.29 5.02 21.79
N LEU A 250 -5.94 4.10 22.51
CA LEU A 250 -7.38 3.86 22.40
C LEU A 250 -8.18 5.13 22.75
N ASN A 251 -7.77 5.86 23.79
CA ASN A 251 -8.40 7.13 24.13
C ASN A 251 -8.21 8.18 23.03
N SER A 252 -7.00 8.28 22.44
CA SER A 252 -6.73 9.18 21.31
C SER A 252 -7.58 8.81 20.09
N PHE A 253 -7.69 7.51 19.76
CA PHE A 253 -8.55 6.99 18.70
C PHE A 253 -10.02 7.37 18.93
N ASN A 254 -10.55 7.11 20.13
CA ASN A 254 -11.94 7.41 20.45
C ASN A 254 -12.23 8.92 20.38
N ALA A 255 -11.26 9.76 20.74
CA ALA A 255 -11.40 11.21 20.68
C ALA A 255 -11.54 11.76 19.25
N ILE A 256 -10.94 11.07 18.27
CA ILE A 256 -10.98 11.48 16.85
C ILE A 256 -11.68 10.44 15.96
N LYS A 257 -12.44 9.52 16.54
CA LYS A 257 -13.08 8.41 15.80
C LYS A 257 -13.93 8.92 14.63
N HIS A 258 -14.60 10.05 14.79
CA HIS A 258 -15.37 10.69 13.72
C HIS A 258 -14.46 11.16 12.56
N GLU A 259 -13.34 11.83 12.89
CA GLU A 259 -12.38 12.29 11.88
C GLU A 259 -11.77 11.11 11.09
N LEU A 260 -11.48 9.99 11.77
CA LEU A 260 -10.95 8.79 11.10
C LEU A 260 -11.97 8.17 10.15
N LYS A 261 -13.25 8.18 10.52
CA LYS A 261 -14.33 7.78 9.62
C LYS A 261 -14.43 8.73 8.40
N GLU A 262 -14.33 10.04 8.64
CA GLU A 262 -14.36 11.04 7.56
C GLU A 262 -13.22 10.84 6.54
N ILE A 263 -12.05 10.38 6.97
CA ILE A 263 -10.94 10.00 6.05
C ILE A 263 -11.41 8.91 5.09
N LEU A 264 -11.99 7.83 5.61
CA LEU A 264 -12.49 6.73 4.79
C LEU A 264 -13.66 7.16 3.90
N ASP A 265 -14.58 7.99 4.40
CA ASP A 265 -15.68 8.53 3.63
C ASP A 265 -15.18 9.39 2.47
N GLU A 266 -14.18 10.26 2.71
CA GLU A 266 -13.59 11.11 1.69
C GLU A 266 -12.90 10.26 0.60
N VAL A 267 -12.12 9.25 0.98
CA VAL A 267 -11.48 8.33 0.03
C VAL A 267 -12.54 7.60 -0.80
N ARG A 268 -13.56 7.02 -0.18
CA ARG A 268 -14.65 6.33 -0.89
C ARG A 268 -15.32 7.24 -1.92
N LEU A 269 -15.60 8.50 -1.57
CA LEU A 269 -16.20 9.48 -2.49
C LEU A 269 -15.25 9.89 -3.61
N LYS A 270 -13.96 9.96 -3.34
CA LYS A 270 -12.92 10.18 -4.37
C LYS A 270 -12.86 9.02 -5.36
N GLU A 271 -12.94 7.79 -4.85
CA GLU A 271 -13.02 6.59 -5.69
C GLU A 271 -14.28 6.57 -6.57
N TYR A 272 -15.40 7.09 -6.09
CA TYR A 272 -16.60 7.28 -6.90
C TYR A 272 -16.41 8.31 -8.02
N SER A 273 -15.71 9.41 -7.71
CA SER A 273 -15.37 10.43 -8.71
C SER A 273 -14.40 9.86 -9.75
N TRP A 274 -13.41 9.10 -9.31
CA TRP A 274 -12.48 8.39 -10.19
C TRP A 274 -13.19 7.36 -11.06
N SER A 275 -14.11 6.57 -10.50
CA SER A 275 -14.94 5.63 -11.27
C SER A 275 -15.72 6.34 -12.39
N HIS A 276 -16.29 7.51 -12.10
CA HIS A 276 -16.94 8.33 -13.11
C HIS A 276 -15.95 8.82 -14.18
N TYR A 277 -14.79 9.33 -13.75
CA TYR A 277 -13.77 9.84 -14.67
C TYR A 277 -13.25 8.75 -15.61
N ILE A 278 -12.94 7.57 -15.12
CA ILE A 278 -12.41 6.46 -15.94
C ILE A 278 -13.40 6.06 -17.03
N PHE A 279 -14.72 6.13 -16.78
CA PHE A 279 -15.75 5.78 -17.75
C PHE A 279 -16.35 6.99 -18.47
N SER A 280 -15.80 8.20 -18.32
CA SER A 280 -16.21 9.39 -19.07
C SER A 280 -15.61 9.42 -20.50
N ASP A 281 -16.01 10.40 -21.30
CA ASP A 281 -15.46 10.67 -22.64
C ASP A 281 -15.47 9.46 -23.61
N GLY A 282 -16.44 8.56 -23.43
CA GLY A 282 -16.60 7.38 -24.27
C GLY A 282 -15.62 6.24 -23.96
N ARG A 283 -14.90 6.33 -22.84
CA ARG A 283 -14.07 5.23 -22.35
C ARG A 283 -14.94 4.07 -21.86
N ALA A 284 -14.56 2.86 -22.18
CA ALA A 284 -15.30 1.66 -21.83
C ALA A 284 -14.39 0.44 -21.69
N ILE A 285 -14.74 -0.44 -20.79
CA ILE A 285 -14.09 -1.75 -20.59
C ILE A 285 -15.18 -2.82 -20.69
N ILE A 286 -14.93 -3.90 -21.40
CA ILE A 286 -15.85 -5.04 -21.44
C ILE A 286 -15.82 -5.73 -20.07
N GLY A 287 -17.01 -5.91 -19.47
CA GLY A 287 -17.14 -6.59 -18.17
C GLY A 287 -16.95 -5.69 -16.96
N LEU A 288 -16.57 -4.41 -17.14
CA LEU A 288 -16.48 -3.43 -16.07
C LEU A 288 -17.11 -2.10 -16.50
N ASN A 289 -17.83 -1.45 -15.59
CA ASN A 289 -18.44 -0.14 -15.79
C ASN A 289 -18.45 0.67 -14.49
N GLU A 290 -18.82 1.95 -14.58
CA GLU A 290 -18.85 2.84 -13.43
C GLU A 290 -19.68 2.28 -12.23
N PRO A 291 -20.92 1.79 -12.40
CA PRO A 291 -21.67 1.21 -11.28
C PRO A 291 -20.97 0.02 -10.62
N LEU A 292 -20.45 -0.93 -11.40
CA LEU A 292 -19.74 -2.10 -10.88
C LEU A 292 -18.47 -1.71 -10.14
N LEU A 293 -17.71 -0.72 -10.64
CA LEU A 293 -16.51 -0.24 -9.97
C LEU A 293 -16.86 0.44 -8.64
N LYS A 294 -17.95 1.20 -8.56
CA LYS A 294 -18.46 1.78 -7.30
C LYS A 294 -18.92 0.71 -6.31
N GLU A 295 -19.59 -0.33 -6.78
CA GLU A 295 -19.94 -1.48 -5.93
C GLU A 295 -18.69 -2.19 -5.41
N TRP A 296 -17.63 -2.29 -6.22
CA TRP A 296 -16.35 -2.85 -5.82
C TRP A 296 -15.66 -2.00 -4.74
N VAL A 297 -15.73 -0.68 -4.86
CA VAL A 297 -15.26 0.24 -3.81
C VAL A 297 -15.99 -0.01 -2.50
N ASP A 298 -17.33 -0.03 -2.50
CA ASP A 298 -18.13 -0.27 -1.30
C ASP A 298 -17.89 -1.66 -0.70
N TYR A 299 -17.67 -2.67 -1.54
CA TYR A 299 -17.34 -4.03 -1.11
C TYR A 299 -16.03 -4.07 -0.33
N ASN A 300 -14.97 -3.38 -0.80
CA ASN A 300 -13.67 -3.35 -0.15
C ASN A 300 -13.62 -2.38 1.04
N CYS A 301 -14.39 -1.30 1.05
CA CYS A 301 -14.51 -0.40 2.20
C CYS A 301 -15.17 -1.09 3.40
N SER A 302 -16.22 -1.88 3.16
CA SER A 302 -17.09 -2.43 4.20
C SER A 302 -16.36 -3.16 5.33
N PRO A 303 -15.40 -4.07 5.07
CA PRO A 303 -14.67 -4.76 6.14
C PRO A 303 -13.89 -3.81 7.05
N ILE A 304 -13.36 -2.70 6.53
CA ILE A 304 -12.61 -1.72 7.30
C ILE A 304 -13.54 -0.99 8.28
N TYR A 305 -14.73 -0.56 7.80
CA TYR A 305 -15.72 0.08 8.66
C TYR A 305 -16.19 -0.86 9.77
N ASP A 306 -16.45 -2.12 9.44
CA ASP A 306 -16.87 -3.13 10.43
C ASP A 306 -15.77 -3.41 11.45
N HIS A 307 -14.50 -3.49 11.00
CA HIS A 307 -13.35 -3.77 11.86
C HIS A 307 -13.17 -2.70 12.97
N PHE A 308 -13.33 -1.42 12.61
CA PHE A 308 -13.18 -0.29 13.55
C PHE A 308 -14.50 0.15 14.19
N GLY A 309 -15.61 -0.50 13.87
CA GLY A 309 -16.94 -0.17 14.39
C GLY A 309 -17.37 1.24 13.98
N PHE A 310 -17.19 1.58 12.70
CA PHE A 310 -17.75 2.79 12.10
C PHE A 310 -19.11 2.52 11.51
N ASP A 311 -20.05 3.45 11.70
CA ASP A 311 -21.34 3.40 11.04
C ASP A 311 -21.16 3.69 9.54
N ARG A 312 -21.85 2.91 8.70
CA ARG A 312 -21.85 3.09 7.24
C ARG A 312 -23.08 3.85 6.80
N ASP A 313 -22.92 4.81 5.91
CA ASP A 313 -23.98 5.53 5.20
C ASP A 313 -24.23 4.95 3.79
N PHE A 314 -23.63 3.78 3.49
CA PHE A 314 -23.76 3.05 2.24
C PHE A 314 -24.07 1.57 2.48
N ASN A 315 -24.61 0.91 1.46
CA ASN A 315 -24.96 -0.50 1.50
C ASN A 315 -24.04 -1.28 0.56
N PRO A 316 -23.03 -2.00 1.08
CA PRO A 316 -22.17 -2.80 0.23
C PRO A 316 -22.96 -3.94 -0.44
N PRO A 317 -22.56 -4.37 -1.63
CA PRO A 317 -23.17 -5.52 -2.28
C PRO A 317 -23.01 -6.78 -1.42
N SER A 318 -24.06 -7.62 -1.39
CA SER A 318 -24.04 -8.87 -0.61
C SER A 318 -23.19 -9.99 -1.24
N LYS A 319 -22.75 -9.79 -2.46
CA LYS A 319 -21.89 -10.71 -3.22
C LYS A 319 -20.75 -9.92 -3.85
N ASP A 320 -19.63 -10.58 -4.07
CA ASP A 320 -18.53 -10.01 -4.82
C ASP A 320 -18.99 -9.49 -6.19
N PRO A 321 -18.91 -8.19 -6.46
CA PRO A 321 -19.33 -7.62 -7.74
C PRO A 321 -18.35 -7.90 -8.87
N LEU A 322 -17.08 -8.25 -8.57
CA LEU A 322 -16.01 -8.52 -9.54
C LEU A 322 -15.35 -9.88 -9.28
N PRO A 323 -16.04 -11.03 -9.53
CA PRO A 323 -15.51 -12.34 -9.19
C PRO A 323 -14.16 -12.69 -9.85
N PHE A 324 -13.83 -12.09 -11.00
CA PHE A 324 -12.53 -12.29 -11.65
C PHE A 324 -11.36 -11.80 -10.79
N MET A 325 -11.57 -10.78 -9.95
CA MET A 325 -10.55 -10.27 -9.03
C MET A 325 -10.04 -11.35 -8.08
N GLN A 326 -10.88 -12.30 -7.67
CA GLN A 326 -10.48 -13.39 -6.78
C GLN A 326 -9.39 -14.28 -7.38
N VAL A 327 -9.37 -14.42 -8.71
CA VAL A 327 -8.33 -15.18 -9.42
C VAL A 327 -7.00 -14.43 -9.33
N TRP A 328 -7.03 -13.12 -9.61
CA TRP A 328 -5.83 -12.28 -9.57
C TRP A 328 -5.29 -12.06 -8.15
N MET A 329 -6.16 -12.01 -7.15
CA MET A 329 -5.81 -11.89 -5.73
C MET A 329 -5.26 -13.18 -5.11
N ASN A 330 -5.29 -14.31 -5.82
CA ASN A 330 -4.82 -15.59 -5.30
C ASN A 330 -3.35 -15.84 -5.69
N PRO A 331 -2.40 -15.77 -4.75
CA PRO A 331 -0.98 -15.97 -5.06
C PRO A 331 -0.65 -17.37 -5.60
N ALA A 332 -1.49 -18.38 -5.30
CA ALA A 332 -1.32 -19.73 -5.83
C ALA A 332 -1.68 -19.85 -7.32
N LEU A 333 -2.39 -18.85 -7.87
CA LEU A 333 -2.81 -18.81 -9.27
C LEU A 333 -2.01 -17.78 -10.08
N GLN A 334 -0.84 -17.36 -9.61
CA GLN A 334 0.04 -16.53 -10.43
C GLN A 334 0.21 -17.15 -11.81
N GLN A 335 -0.27 -16.45 -12.83
CA GLN A 335 -0.14 -16.91 -14.21
C GLN A 335 1.32 -16.84 -14.61
N THR A 336 1.95 -18.00 -14.67
CA THR A 336 3.21 -18.14 -15.37
C THR A 336 2.93 -18.15 -16.87
N ALA A 337 3.75 -17.46 -17.63
CA ALA A 337 3.71 -17.52 -19.09
C ALA A 337 3.67 -19.00 -19.51
N ASN A 338 2.88 -19.32 -20.55
CA ASN A 338 2.59 -20.68 -21.01
C ASN A 338 3.82 -21.57 -21.37
N GLN A 339 5.03 -21.10 -21.15
CA GLN A 339 6.29 -21.80 -21.42
C GLN A 339 7.21 -21.94 -20.22
N GLU A 340 6.95 -21.27 -19.11
CA GLU A 340 7.69 -21.45 -17.87
C GLU A 340 6.76 -22.03 -16.81
N MET A 341 6.89 -23.33 -16.57
CA MET A 341 6.38 -23.88 -15.32
C MET A 341 7.06 -23.10 -14.20
N SER A 342 6.27 -22.45 -13.34
CA SER A 342 6.81 -21.81 -12.15
C SER A 342 7.61 -22.90 -11.42
N ASN A 343 8.92 -22.75 -11.40
CA ASN A 343 9.73 -23.56 -10.53
C ASN A 343 9.50 -22.97 -9.14
N THR A 344 8.46 -23.46 -8.46
CA THR A 344 8.09 -23.08 -7.10
C THR A 344 9.23 -23.34 -6.11
N ASP A 345 10.27 -24.04 -6.56
CA ASP A 345 11.47 -24.34 -5.78
C ASP A 345 12.58 -23.28 -5.93
N TYR A 346 12.46 -22.32 -6.85
CA TYR A 346 13.43 -21.25 -7.00
C TYR A 346 12.91 -19.97 -6.36
N ARG A 347 13.08 -19.90 -5.05
CA ARG A 347 12.88 -18.67 -4.29
C ARG A 347 14.15 -17.85 -4.37
N VAL A 348 14.14 -16.76 -5.15
CA VAL A 348 15.20 -15.77 -5.10
C VAL A 348 15.18 -15.15 -3.68
N ASN A 349 16.31 -15.23 -2.98
CA ASN A 349 16.51 -14.69 -1.62
C ASN A 349 15.71 -15.34 -0.46
N THR A 350 15.13 -16.53 -0.62
CA THR A 350 14.74 -17.29 0.57
C THR A 350 15.96 -17.96 1.18
N THR A 351 16.46 -17.41 2.25
CA THR A 351 17.15 -18.23 3.23
C THR A 351 16.10 -19.16 3.84
N VAL A 352 15.99 -20.38 3.29
CA VAL A 352 15.37 -21.46 4.04
C VAL A 352 16.19 -21.57 5.31
N ASN A 353 15.59 -21.32 6.46
CA ASN A 353 16.26 -21.52 7.73
C ASN A 353 16.18 -23.02 8.03
N ASP A 354 17.05 -23.80 7.39
CA ASP A 354 17.21 -25.24 7.67
C ASP A 354 17.73 -25.52 9.09
N ALA A 355 18.01 -24.45 9.87
CA ALA A 355 18.52 -24.56 11.23
C ALA A 355 17.48 -25.03 12.27
N GLU A 356 16.21 -25.21 11.90
CA GLU A 356 15.23 -25.80 12.80
C GLU A 356 15.22 -27.34 12.78
N GLU A 357 15.93 -28.00 11.85
CA GLU A 357 16.02 -29.46 11.79
C GLU A 357 17.38 -30.05 12.19
N GLU A 358 18.41 -29.24 12.40
CA GLU A 358 19.68 -29.73 12.95
C GLU A 358 19.85 -29.31 14.41
N ILE A 359 19.42 -30.22 15.30
CA ILE A 359 19.88 -30.22 16.69
C ILE A 359 21.35 -30.63 16.65
N TRP A 360 22.25 -29.66 16.82
CA TRP A 360 23.64 -29.93 17.07
C TRP A 360 23.78 -30.45 18.52
N ASP A 361 23.81 -31.76 18.69
CA ASP A 361 24.31 -32.39 19.90
C ASP A 361 25.83 -32.16 20.00
N PHE A 362 26.23 -31.27 20.93
CA PHE A 362 27.58 -31.18 21.43
C PHE A 362 27.59 -31.40 22.92
#